data_74932c8189a95f54e8290045a6b8c65d
#
_entry.id   74932c8189a95f54e8290045a6b8c65d
#
_cell.length_a   1.000
_cell.length_b   1.000
_cell.length_c   1.000
_cell.angle_alpha   90.00
_cell.angle_beta   90.00
_cell.angle_gamma   90.00
#
_symmetry.space_group_name_H-M   'P 1'
#
loop_
_entity.id
_entity.type
_entity.pdbx_description
1 polymer ?
#
loop_
_entity_poly.entity_id
_entity_poly.type
_entity_poly.pdbx_seq_one_letter_code
_entity_poly.pdbx_strand_id
1 'polypeptide(L)'
;VRGLLDRFAADPSGEWSEVMDHLCPQLDTAFPASYAALPRLADIAIACSPDDLAWVLLAAGATASCSPGLSESDSPLTVYSAPIGVLNRLTDRRLSRTVEAEEYVNLLQALLSFEGVEIWDRCLDGLQSGEYEVGCPYCGVSMFIVIGQEESFCCSDDYALGEAEKLPLQPMRTQDLDGLARRLFTRALADGQAGLAHGIAFLFGRAVCSDCGTDFSVAERVVAGWIP
;
A
#
# COMPACT_ATOMS: atom_id res chain seq x y z
N VAL A 1 18.36 16.31 -10.97
CA VAL A 1 17.24 16.26 -10.00
C VAL A 1 16.54 17.62 -9.87
N ARG A 2 17.23 18.79 -9.63
CA ARG A 2 16.54 20.08 -9.40
C ARG A 2 15.62 20.49 -10.56
N GLY A 3 16.12 20.52 -11.80
CA GLY A 3 15.31 20.89 -12.97
C GLY A 3 14.15 19.93 -13.22
N LEU A 4 14.28 18.65 -12.88
CA LEU A 4 13.20 17.67 -12.95
C LEU A 4 12.10 17.99 -11.93
N LEU A 5 12.45 18.26 -10.68
CA LEU A 5 11.48 18.63 -9.65
C LEU A 5 10.81 19.98 -9.92
N ASP A 6 11.45 20.89 -10.63
CA ASP A 6 10.84 22.16 -11.05
C ASP A 6 9.80 21.95 -12.19
N ARG A 7 10.08 21.02 -13.13
CA ARG A 7 9.05 20.60 -14.11
C ARG A 7 7.89 19.87 -13.43
N PHE A 8 8.20 18.93 -12.56
CA PHE A 8 7.19 18.22 -11.77
C PHE A 8 6.31 19.17 -10.95
N ALA A 9 6.87 20.24 -10.38
CA ALA A 9 6.10 21.25 -9.67
C ALA A 9 5.12 22.03 -10.58
N ALA A 10 5.43 22.12 -11.88
CA ALA A 10 4.57 22.80 -12.87
C ALA A 10 3.51 21.88 -13.45
N ASP A 11 3.78 20.59 -13.58
CA ASP A 11 2.87 19.57 -14.12
C ASP A 11 3.14 18.20 -13.44
N PRO A 12 2.62 17.96 -12.22
CA PRO A 12 2.85 16.71 -11.51
C PRO A 12 2.36 15.45 -12.23
N SER A 13 1.23 15.52 -12.90
CA SER A 13 0.67 14.38 -13.63
C SER A 13 1.47 14.07 -14.89
N GLY A 14 1.86 15.07 -15.66
CA GLY A 14 2.59 14.89 -16.91
C GLY A 14 4.04 14.43 -16.72
N GLU A 15 4.68 14.86 -15.63
CA GLU A 15 6.08 14.51 -15.31
C GLU A 15 6.20 13.30 -14.39
N TRP A 16 5.10 12.65 -14.02
CA TRP A 16 5.06 11.53 -13.07
C TRP A 16 6.06 10.41 -13.40
N SER A 17 5.99 9.86 -14.61
CA SER A 17 6.84 8.73 -15.01
C SER A 17 8.32 9.08 -14.94
N GLU A 18 8.71 10.25 -15.46
CA GLU A 18 10.11 10.69 -15.44
C GLU A 18 10.63 10.90 -14.01
N VAL A 19 9.79 11.47 -13.13
CA VAL A 19 10.17 11.66 -11.73
C VAL A 19 10.32 10.33 -11.01
N MET A 20 9.40 9.38 -11.21
CA MET A 20 9.44 8.09 -10.55
C MET A 20 10.63 7.24 -11.02
N ASP A 21 10.96 7.27 -12.32
CA ASP A 21 12.16 6.60 -12.85
C ASP A 21 13.46 7.11 -12.21
N HIS A 22 13.49 8.36 -11.73
CA HIS A 22 14.64 8.95 -11.08
C HIS A 22 14.64 8.81 -9.55
N LEU A 23 13.48 8.89 -8.92
CA LEU A 23 13.38 8.86 -7.46
C LEU A 23 13.25 7.45 -6.89
N CYS A 24 12.48 6.60 -7.55
CA CYS A 24 12.19 5.25 -7.09
C CYS A 24 12.03 4.31 -8.30
N PRO A 25 13.16 3.96 -9.00
CA PRO A 25 13.12 3.07 -10.14
C PRO A 25 12.41 1.76 -9.77
N GLN A 26 11.47 1.32 -10.62
CA GLN A 26 10.67 0.10 -10.42
C GLN A 26 9.84 0.07 -9.13
N LEU A 27 9.70 1.22 -8.45
CA LEU A 27 8.97 1.37 -7.19
C LEU A 27 9.51 0.51 -6.03
N ASP A 28 10.77 0.08 -6.10
CA ASP A 28 11.38 -0.79 -5.07
C ASP A 28 12.71 -0.28 -4.51
N THR A 29 13.38 0.60 -5.25
CA THR A 29 14.72 1.06 -4.88
C THR A 29 14.81 2.58 -4.90
N ALA A 30 15.18 3.19 -3.77
CA ALA A 30 15.56 4.60 -3.71
C ALA A 30 17.04 4.74 -3.34
N PHE A 31 17.68 5.77 -3.91
CA PHE A 31 19.07 6.12 -3.61
C PHE A 31 19.13 7.23 -2.55
N PRO A 32 20.25 7.42 -1.86
CA PRO A 32 20.40 8.55 -0.92
C PRO A 32 20.07 9.93 -1.54
N ALA A 33 20.33 10.09 -2.84
CA ALA A 33 19.97 11.30 -3.58
C ALA A 33 18.43 11.46 -3.77
N SER A 34 17.68 10.37 -3.77
CA SER A 34 16.21 10.39 -3.88
C SER A 34 15.58 10.93 -2.61
N TYR A 35 16.10 10.51 -1.44
CA TYR A 35 15.62 11.04 -0.15
C TYR A 35 15.86 12.54 -0.01
N ALA A 36 16.94 13.08 -0.61
CA ALA A 36 17.20 14.51 -0.63
C ALA A 36 16.14 15.31 -1.42
N ALA A 37 15.26 14.65 -2.18
CA ALA A 37 14.12 15.29 -2.83
C ALA A 37 12.93 15.52 -1.88
N LEU A 38 12.82 14.79 -0.76
CA LEU A 38 11.68 14.86 0.17
C LEU A 38 11.36 16.30 0.65
N PRO A 39 12.32 17.15 1.03
CA PRO A 39 12.04 18.53 1.36
C PRO A 39 11.38 19.31 0.20
N ARG A 40 11.88 19.11 -1.02
CA ARG A 40 11.32 19.80 -2.20
C ARG A 40 9.93 19.27 -2.55
N LEU A 41 9.69 17.96 -2.43
CA LEU A 41 8.37 17.36 -2.61
C LEU A 41 7.36 17.91 -1.57
N ALA A 42 7.78 18.12 -0.33
CA ALA A 42 6.92 18.76 0.68
C ALA A 42 6.58 20.22 0.32
N ASP A 43 7.54 20.99 -0.20
CA ASP A 43 7.29 22.36 -0.67
C ASP A 43 6.31 22.38 -1.87
N ILE A 44 6.49 21.46 -2.81
CA ILE A 44 5.58 21.29 -3.96
C ILE A 44 4.17 20.93 -3.48
N ALA A 45 4.05 19.95 -2.55
CA ALA A 45 2.77 19.53 -2.00
C ALA A 45 2.01 20.66 -1.27
N ILE A 46 2.72 21.61 -0.66
CA ILE A 46 2.10 22.79 -0.03
C ILE A 46 1.59 23.78 -1.09
N ALA A 47 2.27 23.90 -2.22
CA ALA A 47 2.04 24.95 -3.21
C ALA A 47 1.18 24.51 -4.40
N CYS A 48 1.09 23.21 -4.70
CA CYS A 48 0.39 22.68 -5.85
C CYS A 48 -1.14 22.81 -5.72
N SER A 49 -1.83 22.62 -6.85
CA SER A 49 -3.28 22.57 -6.90
C SER A 49 -3.83 21.35 -6.12
N PRO A 50 -5.07 21.38 -5.64
CA PRO A 50 -5.70 20.20 -5.02
C PRO A 50 -5.77 18.98 -5.95
N ASP A 51 -5.86 19.19 -7.28
CA ASP A 51 -5.95 18.10 -8.26
C ASP A 51 -4.58 17.42 -8.46
N ASP A 52 -3.50 18.17 -8.32
CA ASP A 52 -2.13 17.68 -8.46
C ASP A 52 -1.56 17.08 -7.17
N LEU A 53 -2.18 17.37 -6.03
CA LEU A 53 -1.66 17.01 -4.72
C LEU A 53 -1.43 15.50 -4.56
N ALA A 54 -2.34 14.67 -5.09
CA ALA A 54 -2.21 13.22 -5.00
C ALA A 54 -0.90 12.73 -5.63
N TRP A 55 -0.57 13.17 -6.85
CA TRP A 55 0.66 12.81 -7.55
C TRP A 55 1.93 13.10 -6.72
N VAL A 56 1.96 14.28 -6.10
CA VAL A 56 3.10 14.69 -5.27
C VAL A 56 3.22 13.84 -4.01
N LEU A 57 2.09 13.54 -3.34
CA LEU A 57 2.07 12.72 -2.14
C LEU A 57 2.47 11.27 -2.44
N LEU A 58 2.03 10.72 -3.58
CA LEU A 58 2.40 9.38 -4.01
C LEU A 58 3.90 9.28 -4.35
N ALA A 59 4.46 10.28 -5.07
CA ALA A 59 5.89 10.31 -5.36
C ALA A 59 6.73 10.37 -4.07
N ALA A 60 6.29 11.17 -3.10
CA ALA A 60 6.98 11.29 -1.82
C ALA A 60 6.85 10.00 -0.98
N GLY A 61 5.67 9.36 -0.97
CA GLY A 61 5.40 8.10 -0.27
C GLY A 61 6.25 6.96 -0.82
N ALA A 62 6.25 6.78 -2.15
CA ALA A 62 7.09 5.78 -2.80
C ALA A 62 8.60 6.01 -2.51
N THR A 63 9.05 7.27 -2.54
CA THR A 63 10.43 7.59 -2.19
C THR A 63 10.75 7.23 -0.73
N ALA A 64 9.84 7.47 0.20
CA ALA A 64 10.06 7.17 1.62
C ALA A 64 10.02 5.65 1.90
N SER A 65 9.16 4.90 1.19
CA SER A 65 8.98 3.46 1.31
C SER A 65 10.21 2.65 0.85
N CYS A 66 10.92 3.12 -0.16
CA CYS A 66 12.04 2.41 -0.78
C CYS A 66 13.34 2.49 0.05
N SER A 67 13.32 2.19 1.36
CA SER A 67 14.49 2.30 2.25
C SER A 67 14.89 1.02 2.98
N PRO A 68 14.87 -0.17 2.34
CA PRO A 68 15.19 -1.41 3.02
C PRO A 68 16.65 -1.44 3.51
N GLY A 69 16.84 -1.90 4.73
CA GLY A 69 18.17 -2.18 5.28
C GLY A 69 18.97 -0.98 5.75
N LEU A 70 18.41 0.23 5.79
CA LEU A 70 19.06 1.39 6.39
C LEU A 70 19.02 1.32 7.91
N SER A 71 20.08 1.85 8.56
CA SER A 71 20.04 2.02 10.01
C SER A 71 18.98 3.07 10.39
N GLU A 72 18.47 3.01 11.61
CA GLU A 72 17.48 3.97 12.10
C GLU A 72 17.96 5.43 11.98
N SER A 73 19.27 5.67 12.21
CA SER A 73 19.88 7.00 12.07
C SER A 73 19.96 7.49 10.63
N ASP A 74 20.02 6.59 9.65
CA ASP A 74 20.14 6.90 8.23
C ASP A 74 18.79 6.82 7.51
N SER A 75 17.76 6.38 8.22
CA SER A 75 16.40 6.31 7.71
C SER A 75 15.91 7.69 7.25
N PRO A 76 15.29 7.80 6.05
CA PRO A 76 14.71 9.05 5.57
C PRO A 76 13.66 9.60 6.55
N LEU A 77 12.97 8.74 7.30
CA LEU A 77 11.98 9.14 8.32
C LEU A 77 12.64 9.94 9.46
N THR A 78 13.88 9.59 9.83
CA THR A 78 14.63 10.30 10.87
C THR A 78 15.29 11.55 10.32
N VAL A 79 16.04 11.42 9.21
CA VAL A 79 16.82 12.51 8.60
C VAL A 79 15.91 13.63 8.08
N TYR A 80 14.76 13.30 7.50
CA TYR A 80 13.81 14.24 6.90
C TYR A 80 12.49 14.32 7.68
N SER A 81 12.52 14.15 9.00
CA SER A 81 11.33 14.10 9.85
C SER A 81 10.40 15.31 9.69
N ALA A 82 10.95 16.52 9.51
CA ALA A 82 10.14 17.72 9.35
C ALA A 82 9.34 17.73 8.03
N PRO A 83 9.92 17.57 6.83
CA PRO A 83 9.17 17.46 5.59
C PRO A 83 8.24 16.24 5.56
N ILE A 84 8.66 15.09 6.10
CA ILE A 84 7.80 13.91 6.22
C ILE A 84 6.57 14.21 7.08
N GLY A 85 6.73 14.90 8.19
CA GLY A 85 5.60 15.33 9.01
C GLY A 85 4.62 16.29 8.29
N VAL A 86 5.10 17.08 7.33
CA VAL A 86 4.24 17.89 6.45
C VAL A 86 3.48 16.99 5.48
N LEU A 87 4.17 16.11 4.76
CA LEU A 87 3.60 15.16 3.80
C LEU A 87 2.55 14.27 4.45
N ASN A 88 2.86 13.70 5.61
CA ASN A 88 1.93 12.89 6.40
C ASN A 88 0.62 13.62 6.69
N ARG A 89 0.67 14.86 7.20
CA ARG A 89 -0.54 15.65 7.47
C ARG A 89 -1.32 16.04 6.22
N LEU A 90 -0.64 16.26 5.09
CA LEU A 90 -1.31 16.55 3.82
C LEU A 90 -2.03 15.30 3.31
N THR A 91 -1.38 14.13 3.38
CA THR A 91 -1.95 12.84 3.00
C THR A 91 -3.16 12.49 3.86
N ASP A 92 -3.05 12.63 5.17
CA ASP A 92 -4.16 12.39 6.09
C ASP A 92 -5.40 13.25 5.77
N ARG A 93 -5.18 14.53 5.47
CA ARG A 93 -6.27 15.44 5.04
C ARG A 93 -6.81 15.12 3.64
N ARG A 94 -5.98 14.64 2.72
CA ARG A 94 -6.42 14.24 1.38
C ARG A 94 -7.28 12.99 1.43
N LEU A 95 -6.88 11.98 2.19
CA LEU A 95 -7.63 10.72 2.38
C LEU A 95 -9.08 10.97 2.76
N SER A 96 -9.35 11.85 3.74
CA SER A 96 -10.72 12.13 4.19
C SER A 96 -11.61 12.83 3.15
N ARG A 97 -11.07 13.17 1.98
CA ARG A 97 -11.79 13.82 0.85
C ARG A 97 -11.77 12.98 -0.41
N THR A 98 -11.02 11.88 -0.42
CA THR A 98 -10.84 11.01 -1.59
C THR A 98 -12.01 10.06 -1.72
N VAL A 99 -12.63 10.02 -2.89
CA VAL A 99 -13.81 9.20 -3.19
C VAL A 99 -13.41 7.96 -3.98
N GLU A 100 -12.43 8.09 -4.87
CA GLU A 100 -11.97 6.99 -5.70
C GLU A 100 -11.15 5.99 -4.89
N ALA A 101 -11.56 4.72 -4.92
CA ALA A 101 -10.96 3.67 -4.08
C ALA A 101 -9.48 3.42 -4.41
N GLU A 102 -9.10 3.50 -5.69
CA GLU A 102 -7.71 3.32 -6.13
C GLU A 102 -6.81 4.45 -5.58
N GLU A 103 -7.19 5.72 -5.77
CA GLU A 103 -6.45 6.85 -5.20
C GLU A 103 -6.38 6.73 -3.67
N TYR A 104 -7.46 6.28 -3.03
CA TYR A 104 -7.50 6.13 -1.57
C TYR A 104 -6.49 5.09 -1.07
N VAL A 105 -6.41 3.91 -1.70
CA VAL A 105 -5.44 2.87 -1.30
C VAL A 105 -4.02 3.36 -1.50
N ASN A 106 -3.71 3.99 -2.64
CA ASN A 106 -2.39 4.54 -2.92
C ASN A 106 -1.98 5.62 -1.90
N LEU A 107 -2.88 6.52 -1.53
CA LEU A 107 -2.64 7.51 -0.48
C LEU A 107 -2.50 6.87 0.90
N LEU A 108 -3.24 5.80 1.17
CA LEU A 108 -3.11 5.06 2.43
C LEU A 108 -1.73 4.41 2.54
N GLN A 109 -1.22 3.83 1.45
CA GLN A 109 0.16 3.32 1.38
C GLN A 109 1.19 4.45 1.61
N ALA A 110 1.01 5.61 0.96
CA ALA A 110 1.87 6.76 1.19
C ALA A 110 1.85 7.23 2.66
N LEU A 111 0.68 7.22 3.30
CA LEU A 111 0.55 7.53 4.73
C LEU A 111 1.34 6.55 5.58
N LEU A 112 1.20 5.24 5.32
CA LEU A 112 1.94 4.19 6.02
C LEU A 112 3.46 4.32 5.81
N SER A 113 3.91 4.69 4.61
CA SER A 113 5.33 4.98 4.34
C SER A 113 5.86 6.10 5.22
N PHE A 114 5.11 7.20 5.37
CA PHE A 114 5.50 8.33 6.24
C PHE A 114 5.46 8.01 7.72
N GLU A 115 4.72 6.97 8.11
CA GLU A 115 4.66 6.47 9.48
C GLU A 115 5.68 5.36 9.76
N GLY A 116 6.39 4.87 8.77
CA GLY A 116 7.36 3.77 8.89
C GLY A 116 6.70 2.42 9.13
N VAL A 117 5.50 2.22 8.62
CA VAL A 117 4.81 0.92 8.68
C VAL A 117 5.24 0.08 7.49
N GLU A 118 6.41 -0.54 7.61
CA GLU A 118 7.02 -1.38 6.58
C GLU A 118 6.09 -2.52 6.14
N ILE A 119 6.27 -2.96 4.89
CA ILE A 119 5.50 -4.00 4.19
C ILE A 119 4.09 -3.49 3.81
N TRP A 120 3.28 -3.05 4.76
CA TRP A 120 1.92 -2.59 4.49
C TRP A 120 1.84 -1.28 3.70
N ASP A 121 2.93 -0.53 3.65
CA ASP A 121 3.10 0.62 2.78
C ASP A 121 3.24 0.25 1.28
N ARG A 122 3.29 -1.05 0.95
CA ARG A 122 3.39 -1.59 -0.41
C ARG A 122 2.40 -2.70 -0.72
N CYS A 123 1.88 -3.39 0.30
CA CYS A 123 1.08 -4.61 0.12
C CYS A 123 -0.42 -4.37 0.08
N LEU A 124 -0.89 -3.12 0.10
CA LEU A 124 -2.34 -2.86 0.02
C LEU A 124 -2.87 -2.83 -1.41
N ASP A 125 -2.01 -2.85 -2.43
CA ASP A 125 -2.38 -2.88 -3.85
C ASP A 125 -3.23 -4.10 -4.23
N GLY A 126 -3.02 -5.24 -3.58
CA GLY A 126 -3.88 -6.41 -3.73
C GLY A 126 -5.35 -6.16 -3.35
N LEU A 127 -5.65 -5.14 -2.54
CA LEU A 127 -7.03 -4.72 -2.30
C LEU A 127 -7.64 -3.95 -3.47
N GLN A 128 -6.81 -3.39 -4.37
CA GLN A 128 -7.27 -2.75 -5.60
C GLN A 128 -7.45 -3.78 -6.72
N SER A 129 -6.45 -4.64 -6.92
CA SER A 129 -6.51 -5.72 -7.91
C SER A 129 -7.55 -6.80 -7.54
N GLY A 130 -7.91 -6.88 -6.26
CA GLY A 130 -8.77 -7.91 -5.71
C GLY A 130 -8.07 -9.25 -5.48
N GLU A 131 -6.72 -9.30 -5.58
CA GLU A 131 -5.98 -10.55 -5.52
C GLU A 131 -4.62 -10.43 -4.83
N TYR A 132 -4.25 -11.48 -4.09
CA TYR A 132 -2.90 -11.74 -3.59
C TYR A 132 -2.46 -13.15 -3.98
N GLU A 133 -1.21 -13.31 -4.37
CA GLU A 133 -0.58 -14.62 -4.52
C GLU A 133 0.23 -14.94 -3.26
N VAL A 134 -0.04 -16.09 -2.63
CA VAL A 134 0.62 -16.50 -1.39
C VAL A 134 0.97 -17.99 -1.41
N GLY A 135 2.06 -18.37 -0.73
CA GLY A 135 2.40 -19.78 -0.54
C GLY A 135 1.72 -20.37 0.70
N CYS A 136 1.20 -21.59 0.61
CA CYS A 136 0.71 -22.33 1.78
C CYS A 136 1.82 -22.52 2.81
N PRO A 137 1.60 -22.23 4.11
CA PRO A 137 2.66 -22.35 5.13
C PRO A 137 3.07 -23.79 5.41
N TYR A 138 2.30 -24.77 4.97
CA TYR A 138 2.56 -26.19 5.24
C TYR A 138 3.06 -26.95 4.01
N CYS A 139 2.31 -26.92 2.88
CA CYS A 139 2.70 -27.69 1.69
C CYS A 139 3.45 -26.86 0.64
N GLY A 140 3.49 -25.52 0.79
CA GLY A 140 4.23 -24.62 -0.11
C GLY A 140 3.54 -24.35 -1.45
N VAL A 141 2.35 -24.93 -1.71
CA VAL A 141 1.63 -24.65 -2.95
C VAL A 141 1.30 -23.18 -3.07
N SER A 142 1.46 -22.60 -4.26
CA SER A 142 1.03 -21.24 -4.57
C SER A 142 -0.49 -21.18 -4.64
N MET A 143 -1.08 -20.15 -4.06
CA MET A 143 -2.53 -19.94 -4.00
C MET A 143 -2.89 -18.50 -4.31
N PHE A 144 -4.02 -18.34 -4.96
CA PHE A 144 -4.68 -17.05 -5.16
C PHE A 144 -5.65 -16.78 -4.02
N ILE A 145 -5.51 -15.65 -3.39
CA ILE A 145 -6.45 -15.11 -2.40
C ILE A 145 -7.23 -14.01 -3.10
N VAL A 146 -8.44 -14.31 -3.50
CA VAL A 146 -9.32 -13.36 -4.19
C VAL A 146 -10.24 -12.68 -3.19
N ILE A 147 -10.20 -11.34 -3.15
CA ILE A 147 -11.02 -10.52 -2.28
C ILE A 147 -11.93 -9.66 -3.16
N GLY A 148 -13.11 -10.16 -3.44
CA GLY A 148 -14.12 -9.50 -4.26
C GLY A 148 -15.28 -8.94 -3.46
N GLN A 149 -16.14 -8.17 -4.14
CA GLN A 149 -17.37 -7.64 -3.51
C GLN A 149 -18.48 -8.68 -3.41
N GLU A 150 -18.57 -9.58 -4.38
CA GLU A 150 -19.59 -10.61 -4.42
C GLU A 150 -19.12 -11.90 -3.77
N GLU A 151 -17.88 -12.31 -4.04
CA GLU A 151 -17.29 -13.50 -3.44
C GLU A 151 -15.83 -13.26 -3.06
N SER A 152 -15.39 -13.89 -1.97
CA SER A 152 -14.00 -13.90 -1.54
C SER A 152 -13.59 -15.34 -1.24
N PHE A 153 -12.53 -15.82 -1.91
CA PHE A 153 -12.12 -17.22 -1.87
C PHE A 153 -10.61 -17.40 -2.00
N CYS A 154 -10.16 -18.61 -1.71
CA CYS A 154 -8.80 -19.10 -1.94
C CYS A 154 -8.87 -20.29 -2.91
N CYS A 155 -7.92 -20.38 -3.85
CA CYS A 155 -7.74 -21.53 -4.76
C CYS A 155 -6.27 -21.71 -5.11
N SER A 156 -5.87 -22.94 -5.51
CA SER A 156 -4.51 -23.27 -5.96
C SER A 156 -4.37 -23.33 -7.48
N ASP A 157 -5.47 -23.25 -8.24
CA ASP A 157 -5.51 -23.28 -9.69
C ASP A 157 -5.95 -21.94 -10.28
N ASP A 158 -5.70 -21.76 -11.58
CA ASP A 158 -6.16 -20.60 -12.34
C ASP A 158 -7.70 -20.59 -12.42
N TYR A 159 -8.31 -19.80 -11.56
CA TYR A 159 -9.77 -19.68 -11.47
C TYR A 159 -10.40 -18.91 -12.65
N ALA A 160 -9.59 -18.25 -13.50
CA ALA A 160 -10.06 -17.55 -14.68
C ALA A 160 -10.26 -18.50 -15.88
N LEU A 161 -9.54 -19.62 -15.92
CA LEU A 161 -9.53 -20.54 -17.03
C LEU A 161 -10.36 -21.83 -16.80
N GLY A 162 -10.80 -22.11 -15.58
CA GLY A 162 -11.37 -23.40 -15.31
C GLY A 162 -12.25 -23.56 -14.08
N GLU A 163 -12.51 -24.83 -13.76
CA GLU A 163 -13.28 -25.27 -12.61
C GLU A 163 -12.37 -25.39 -11.35
N ALA A 164 -11.69 -24.31 -10.97
CA ALA A 164 -10.88 -24.31 -9.76
C ALA A 164 -11.76 -24.52 -8.52
N GLU A 165 -11.30 -25.35 -7.59
CA GLU A 165 -11.94 -25.51 -6.29
C GLU A 165 -11.75 -24.22 -5.48
N LYS A 166 -12.84 -23.45 -5.30
CA LYS A 166 -12.88 -22.21 -4.55
C LYS A 166 -13.29 -22.47 -3.13
N LEU A 167 -12.41 -22.26 -2.18
CA LEU A 167 -12.72 -22.31 -0.75
C LEU A 167 -12.97 -20.91 -0.21
N PRO A 168 -14.11 -20.65 0.48
CA PRO A 168 -14.47 -19.32 0.94
C PRO A 168 -13.48 -18.81 1.98
N LEU A 169 -13.09 -17.53 1.87
CA LEU A 169 -12.33 -16.85 2.91
C LEU A 169 -13.22 -16.58 4.14
N GLN A 170 -12.60 -16.56 5.30
CA GLN A 170 -13.25 -16.20 6.55
C GLN A 170 -12.77 -14.81 6.98
N PRO A 171 -13.62 -13.77 6.89
CA PRO A 171 -13.24 -12.44 7.31
C PRO A 171 -13.03 -12.37 8.82
N MET A 172 -12.08 -11.55 9.26
CA MET A 172 -11.94 -11.21 10.68
C MET A 172 -13.19 -10.46 11.16
N ARG A 173 -13.74 -10.89 12.29
CA ARG A 173 -14.89 -10.16 12.88
C ARG A 173 -14.43 -8.78 13.34
N THR A 174 -15.24 -7.75 13.14
CA THR A 174 -14.88 -6.36 13.46
C THR A 174 -14.41 -6.17 14.90
N GLN A 175 -14.99 -6.91 15.83
CA GLN A 175 -14.61 -6.85 17.26
C GLN A 175 -13.24 -7.46 17.56
N ASP A 176 -12.76 -8.37 16.70
CA ASP A 176 -11.49 -9.09 16.86
C ASP A 176 -10.34 -8.41 16.12
N LEU A 177 -10.65 -7.42 15.26
CA LEU A 177 -9.61 -6.59 14.65
C LEU A 177 -8.84 -5.84 15.73
N ASP A 178 -7.51 -5.80 15.61
CA ASP A 178 -6.62 -5.07 16.51
C ASP A 178 -5.53 -4.32 15.74
N GLY A 179 -4.69 -3.60 16.45
CA GLY A 179 -3.50 -2.95 15.89
C GLY A 179 -3.76 -2.21 14.59
N LEU A 180 -2.94 -2.53 13.58
CA LEU A 180 -3.02 -1.93 12.25
C LEU A 180 -4.34 -2.27 11.54
N ALA A 181 -4.79 -3.53 11.62
CA ALA A 181 -6.03 -3.99 10.97
C ALA A 181 -7.23 -3.15 11.42
N ARG A 182 -7.38 -2.95 12.72
CA ARG A 182 -8.45 -2.11 13.29
C ARG A 182 -8.32 -0.66 12.83
N ARG A 183 -7.12 -0.10 12.81
CA ARG A 183 -6.85 1.28 12.38
C ARG A 183 -7.27 1.48 10.93
N LEU A 184 -6.81 0.62 10.02
CA LEU A 184 -7.13 0.69 8.59
C LEU A 184 -8.63 0.51 8.34
N PHE A 185 -9.25 -0.49 8.97
CA PHE A 185 -10.69 -0.76 8.86
C PHE A 185 -11.52 0.43 9.34
N THR A 186 -11.22 0.96 10.52
CA THR A 186 -11.97 2.08 11.10
C THR A 186 -11.79 3.34 10.27
N ARG A 187 -10.57 3.59 9.77
CA ARG A 187 -10.27 4.72 8.91
C ARG A 187 -11.05 4.63 7.59
N ALA A 188 -11.00 3.48 6.90
CA ALA A 188 -11.73 3.28 5.66
C ALA A 188 -13.25 3.52 5.84
N LEU A 189 -13.85 3.02 6.91
CA LEU A 189 -15.26 3.28 7.22
C LEU A 189 -15.54 4.77 7.47
N ALA A 190 -14.69 5.44 8.25
CA ALA A 190 -14.87 6.86 8.58
C ALA A 190 -14.78 7.76 7.33
N ASP A 191 -13.96 7.38 6.36
CA ASP A 191 -13.76 8.09 5.09
C ASP A 191 -14.76 7.64 3.99
N GLY A 192 -15.75 6.78 4.31
CA GLY A 192 -16.78 6.33 3.38
C GLY A 192 -16.36 5.20 2.43
N GLN A 193 -15.19 4.59 2.65
CA GLN A 193 -14.62 3.49 1.85
C GLN A 193 -15.09 2.11 2.35
N ALA A 194 -16.41 1.87 2.33
CA ALA A 194 -16.99 0.64 2.88
C ALA A 194 -16.51 -0.63 2.18
N GLY A 195 -16.33 -0.60 0.84
CA GLY A 195 -15.78 -1.73 0.08
C GLY A 195 -14.36 -2.07 0.49
N LEU A 196 -13.52 -1.06 0.71
CA LEU A 196 -12.16 -1.25 1.21
C LEU A 196 -12.14 -1.81 2.65
N ALA A 197 -13.00 -1.29 3.53
CA ALA A 197 -13.12 -1.82 4.88
C ALA A 197 -13.52 -3.30 4.87
N HIS A 198 -14.43 -3.69 3.96
CA HIS A 198 -14.78 -5.09 3.72
C HIS A 198 -13.57 -5.92 3.30
N GLY A 199 -12.80 -5.45 2.30
CA GLY A 199 -11.57 -6.10 1.85
C GLY A 199 -10.52 -6.25 2.95
N ILE A 200 -10.36 -5.24 3.80
CA ILE A 200 -9.45 -5.28 4.96
C ILE A 200 -9.85 -6.40 5.95
N ALA A 201 -11.15 -6.61 6.18
CA ALA A 201 -11.60 -7.69 7.05
C ALA A 201 -11.20 -9.07 6.50
N PHE A 202 -11.22 -9.29 5.19
CA PHE A 202 -10.74 -10.52 4.56
C PHE A 202 -9.21 -10.62 4.53
N LEU A 203 -8.51 -9.53 4.24
CA LEU A 203 -7.06 -9.49 4.24
C LEU A 203 -6.48 -9.87 5.61
N PHE A 204 -7.09 -9.41 6.68
CA PHE A 204 -6.71 -9.79 8.05
C PHE A 204 -7.47 -11.02 8.58
N GLY A 205 -8.20 -11.71 7.71
CA GLY A 205 -8.95 -12.93 7.99
C GLY A 205 -8.13 -14.20 7.77
N ARG A 206 -8.85 -15.28 7.48
CA ARG A 206 -8.28 -16.63 7.33
C ARG A 206 -8.68 -17.27 6.02
N ALA A 207 -7.79 -18.15 5.54
CA ALA A 207 -8.01 -19.00 4.37
C ALA A 207 -7.67 -20.46 4.71
N VAL A 208 -8.20 -21.39 3.92
CA VAL A 208 -7.90 -22.82 3.99
C VAL A 208 -7.24 -23.24 2.69
N CYS A 209 -6.10 -23.90 2.76
CA CYS A 209 -5.42 -24.45 1.59
C CYS A 209 -6.27 -25.53 0.93
N SER A 210 -6.58 -25.40 -0.37
CA SER A 210 -7.33 -26.39 -1.15
C SER A 210 -6.61 -27.73 -1.24
N ASP A 211 -5.27 -27.76 -1.25
CA ASP A 211 -4.48 -28.98 -1.43
C ASP A 211 -4.33 -29.80 -0.13
N CYS A 212 -4.03 -29.13 1.01
CA CYS A 212 -3.70 -29.85 2.23
C CYS A 212 -4.65 -29.58 3.40
N GLY A 213 -5.64 -28.70 3.25
CA GLY A 213 -6.62 -28.35 4.27
C GLY A 213 -6.07 -27.49 5.43
N THR A 214 -4.84 -26.98 5.32
CA THR A 214 -4.24 -26.14 6.37
C THR A 214 -4.95 -24.81 6.45
N ASP A 215 -5.43 -24.44 7.62
CA ASP A 215 -5.99 -23.12 7.94
C ASP A 215 -4.86 -22.13 8.30
N PHE A 216 -4.87 -20.92 7.73
CA PHE A 216 -3.80 -19.92 7.92
C PHE A 216 -4.33 -18.48 7.86
N SER A 217 -3.55 -17.55 8.42
CA SER A 217 -3.79 -16.11 8.32
C SER A 217 -3.38 -15.58 6.94
N VAL A 218 -4.29 -14.90 6.24
CA VAL A 218 -3.99 -14.28 4.94
C VAL A 218 -2.91 -13.22 5.10
N ALA A 219 -3.07 -12.29 6.05
CA ALA A 219 -2.11 -11.21 6.28
C ALA A 219 -0.70 -11.71 6.59
N GLU A 220 -0.55 -12.75 7.40
CA GLU A 220 0.77 -13.33 7.70
C GLU A 220 1.43 -13.92 6.45
N ARG A 221 0.64 -14.49 5.53
CA ARG A 221 1.17 -15.04 4.28
C ARG A 221 1.54 -13.96 3.28
N VAL A 222 0.75 -12.89 3.18
CA VAL A 222 1.11 -11.70 2.39
C VAL A 222 2.44 -11.13 2.89
N VAL A 223 2.57 -10.89 4.19
CA VAL A 223 3.82 -10.38 4.80
C VAL A 223 4.99 -11.32 4.53
N ALA A 224 4.81 -12.64 4.67
CA ALA A 224 5.89 -13.61 4.45
C ALA A 224 6.37 -13.66 2.98
N GLY A 225 5.53 -13.31 2.03
CA GLY A 225 5.90 -13.19 0.61
C GLY A 225 6.81 -11.98 0.29
N TRP A 226 6.86 -10.99 1.19
CA TRP A 226 7.68 -9.78 1.05
C TRP A 226 9.00 -9.84 1.83
N ILE A 227 9.14 -10.78 2.74
CA ILE A 227 10.41 -10.99 3.47
C ILE A 227 11.29 -11.89 2.62
N PRO A 228 12.47 -11.42 2.15
CA PRO A 228 13.40 -12.18 1.33
C PRO A 228 14.00 -13.36 2.07
#